data_fd17ec30c302221efa071171c12e2bbe
#
_entry.id   fd17ec30c302221efa071171c12e2bbe
#
_cell.length_a   1.000
_cell.length_b   1.000
_cell.length_c   1.000
_cell.angle_alpha   90.00
_cell.angle_beta   90.00
_cell.angle_gamma   90.00
#
_symmetry.space_group_name_H-M   'P 1'
#
loop_
_entity.id
_entity.type
_entity.pdbx_description
1 polymer ?
#
loop_
_entity_poly.entity_id
_entity_poly.type
_entity_poly.pdbx_seq_one_letter_code
_entity_poly.pdbx_strand_id
1 'polypeptide(L)'
;MGSVPDGACMSTLNEVLDQRVGEAARELYEKLDCNRVRCYACGHCCPIADGQAGVCKVRFNRCGTLYAPWGYVGGVQCDPIEKKPFFHAYCGALAYSFGMLGCDLHCSYCQNWVTSQALRDPYAIVPPVAVTPELLVREAFKQGARIMVSTYNEPLITSEWAVAIFKEAKAAGLATAFVSNGNGTPKVLEYLRPWVDLYKVDLKSFDEQHYHQLGGRLQPILETIRRLYAMGFWLEVVTLVIPGFNDSDQELTRLAEFLVSVSPNIPWHVTAFHKDYKMTDPDDTGPETLARAAQIGRKAGLHYIYAGNLPGEVGDLENTRCPNCQELLVERFGYRITDYRLTPDGRCPMCRTLIPGRWDSVFRGQITDHPYVPR
;
A
#
# COMPACT_ATOMS: atom_id res chain seq x y z
N MET A 1 18.60 10.09 -51.89
CA MET A 1 17.34 9.52 -51.42
C MET A 1 17.68 8.26 -50.67
N GLY A 2 17.84 8.38 -49.36
CA GLY A 2 18.11 7.26 -48.47
C GLY A 2 16.79 6.75 -47.89
N SER A 3 16.48 5.48 -48.17
CA SER A 3 15.32 4.79 -47.64
C SER A 3 15.40 4.70 -46.11
N VAL A 4 14.41 5.25 -45.42
CA VAL A 4 14.16 5.01 -43.99
C VAL A 4 13.82 3.52 -43.86
N PRO A 5 14.43 2.75 -42.93
CA PRO A 5 14.05 1.37 -42.74
C PRO A 5 12.65 1.28 -42.13
N ASP A 6 11.80 0.49 -42.79
CA ASP A 6 10.43 0.20 -42.39
C ASP A 6 10.33 -0.37 -40.96
N GLY A 7 9.41 0.24 -40.19
CA GLY A 7 8.49 -0.42 -39.27
C GLY A 7 9.05 -1.53 -38.35
N ALA A 8 9.80 -1.18 -37.32
CA ALA A 8 9.81 -2.03 -36.14
C ALA A 8 8.37 -2.05 -35.56
N CYS A 9 7.67 -3.17 -35.74
CA CYS A 9 6.38 -3.42 -35.11
C CYS A 9 6.58 -3.23 -33.58
N MET A 10 6.09 -2.13 -33.04
CA MET A 10 6.16 -1.89 -31.58
C MET A 10 5.30 -2.96 -30.90
N SER A 11 5.94 -3.83 -30.13
CA SER A 11 5.25 -4.85 -29.34
C SER A 11 4.22 -4.17 -28.45
N THR A 12 3.03 -4.72 -28.37
CA THR A 12 2.00 -4.24 -27.44
C THR A 12 2.45 -4.49 -26.01
N LEU A 13 1.93 -3.70 -25.05
CA LEU A 13 2.25 -3.91 -23.63
C LEU A 13 1.98 -5.36 -23.18
N ASN A 14 0.90 -5.97 -23.67
CA ASN A 14 0.58 -7.37 -23.38
C ASN A 14 1.66 -8.33 -23.86
N GLU A 15 2.16 -8.18 -25.09
CA GLU A 15 3.24 -9.02 -25.64
C GLU A 15 4.55 -8.88 -24.84
N VAL A 16 4.86 -7.67 -24.38
CA VAL A 16 6.04 -7.43 -23.52
C VAL A 16 5.85 -8.12 -22.17
N LEU A 17 4.67 -8.02 -21.58
CA LEU A 17 4.38 -8.63 -20.26
C LEU A 17 4.29 -10.16 -20.34
N ASP A 18 3.85 -10.73 -21.44
CA ASP A 18 3.82 -12.20 -21.66
C ASP A 18 5.22 -12.85 -21.57
N GLN A 19 6.27 -12.09 -21.83
CA GLN A 19 7.67 -12.50 -21.69
C GLN A 19 8.23 -12.22 -20.27
N ARG A 20 7.46 -11.53 -19.42
CA ARG A 20 7.86 -11.10 -18.10
C ARG A 20 7.01 -11.74 -17.01
N VAL A 21 6.99 -13.06 -17.01
CA VAL A 21 6.20 -13.86 -16.09
C VAL A 21 7.01 -15.04 -15.56
N GLY A 22 6.64 -15.51 -14.37
CA GLY A 22 7.09 -16.75 -13.76
C GLY A 22 5.90 -17.62 -13.39
N GLU A 23 6.13 -18.90 -13.14
CA GLU A 23 5.09 -19.74 -12.53
C GLU A 23 4.70 -19.18 -11.17
N ALA A 24 3.39 -19.08 -10.90
CA ALA A 24 2.89 -18.67 -9.61
C ALA A 24 3.23 -19.71 -8.53
N ALA A 25 3.40 -19.24 -7.29
CA ALA A 25 3.62 -20.11 -6.15
C ALA A 25 2.47 -21.13 -5.99
N ARG A 26 2.82 -22.38 -5.70
CA ARG A 26 1.85 -23.48 -5.60
C ARG A 26 0.79 -23.22 -4.53
N GLU A 27 1.14 -22.53 -3.48
CA GLU A 27 0.27 -22.13 -2.39
C GLU A 27 -0.82 -21.14 -2.83
N LEU A 28 -0.55 -20.37 -3.92
CA LEU A 28 -1.41 -19.29 -4.40
C LEU A 28 -2.37 -19.72 -5.51
N TYR A 29 -2.45 -20.99 -5.86
CA TYR A 29 -3.49 -21.48 -6.76
C TYR A 29 -3.77 -22.97 -6.56
N GLU A 30 -4.91 -23.42 -7.10
CA GLU A 30 -5.26 -24.83 -7.23
C GLU A 30 -5.64 -25.14 -8.66
N LYS A 31 -5.39 -26.38 -9.07
CA LYS A 31 -5.84 -26.92 -10.35
C LYS A 31 -7.30 -27.36 -10.25
N LEU A 32 -8.08 -27.00 -11.25
CA LEU A 32 -9.46 -27.40 -11.44
C LEU A 32 -9.58 -28.29 -12.69
N ASP A 33 -10.78 -28.85 -12.92
CA ASP A 33 -11.06 -29.64 -14.13
C ASP A 33 -10.89 -28.82 -15.41
N CYS A 34 -10.63 -29.51 -16.52
CA CYS A 34 -10.48 -28.91 -17.87
C CYS A 34 -9.37 -27.87 -17.96
N ASN A 35 -8.21 -28.13 -17.38
CA ASN A 35 -7.07 -27.21 -17.35
C ASN A 35 -7.37 -25.82 -16.76
N ARG A 36 -8.45 -25.66 -16.02
CA ARG A 36 -8.72 -24.44 -15.28
C ARG A 36 -7.87 -24.38 -14.00
N VAL A 37 -7.63 -23.17 -13.51
CA VAL A 37 -6.99 -22.94 -12.23
C VAL A 37 -7.80 -21.94 -11.42
N ARG A 38 -7.76 -22.03 -10.08
CA ARG A 38 -8.28 -20.99 -9.20
C ARG A 38 -7.13 -20.26 -8.54
N CYS A 39 -7.07 -18.94 -8.74
CA CYS A 39 -6.06 -18.07 -8.17
C CYS A 39 -6.49 -17.61 -6.77
N TYR A 40 -5.55 -17.58 -5.81
CA TYR A 40 -5.77 -17.14 -4.43
C TYR A 40 -4.91 -15.93 -4.04
N ALA A 41 -4.30 -15.24 -4.99
CA ALA A 41 -3.50 -14.06 -4.70
C ALA A 41 -4.33 -12.88 -4.15
N CYS A 42 -5.61 -12.79 -4.53
CA CYS A 42 -6.53 -11.78 -4.00
C CYS A 42 -7.93 -12.35 -3.76
N GLY A 43 -8.77 -11.61 -3.05
CA GLY A 43 -10.11 -12.02 -2.64
C GLY A 43 -11.12 -12.27 -3.77
N HIS A 44 -10.76 -11.97 -5.02
CA HIS A 44 -11.57 -12.38 -6.17
C HIS A 44 -11.58 -13.88 -6.40
N CYS A 45 -10.55 -14.60 -5.96
CA CYS A 45 -10.44 -16.06 -6.10
C CYS A 45 -10.81 -16.54 -7.51
N CYS A 46 -10.30 -15.88 -8.55
CA CYS A 46 -10.69 -16.07 -9.96
C CYS A 46 -10.56 -17.53 -10.39
N PRO A 47 -11.62 -18.18 -10.88
CA PRO A 47 -11.51 -19.38 -11.70
C PRO A 47 -11.08 -18.96 -13.10
N ILE A 48 -9.86 -19.34 -13.51
CA ILE A 48 -9.23 -18.88 -14.76
C ILE A 48 -9.16 -20.07 -15.73
N ALA A 49 -9.85 -19.96 -16.87
CA ALA A 49 -9.80 -20.96 -17.92
C ALA A 49 -8.43 -20.93 -18.64
N ASP A 50 -8.10 -22.00 -19.35
CA ASP A 50 -6.87 -22.06 -20.14
C ASP A 50 -6.83 -20.93 -21.17
N GLY A 51 -5.67 -20.28 -21.29
CA GLY A 51 -5.46 -19.12 -22.15
C GLY A 51 -6.11 -17.82 -21.67
N GLN A 52 -6.73 -17.79 -20.48
CA GLN A 52 -7.39 -16.60 -19.95
C GLN A 52 -6.63 -15.99 -18.75
N ALA A 53 -6.93 -14.71 -18.47
CA ALA A 53 -6.41 -13.98 -17.32
C ALA A 53 -7.49 -13.74 -16.26
N GLY A 54 -7.06 -13.55 -15.00
CA GLY A 54 -7.92 -13.09 -13.91
C GLY A 54 -8.34 -11.62 -14.06
N VAL A 55 -9.19 -11.13 -13.15
CA VAL A 55 -9.68 -9.73 -13.15
C VAL A 55 -8.55 -8.70 -13.13
N CYS A 56 -7.42 -9.00 -12.53
CA CYS A 56 -6.24 -8.12 -12.47
C CYS A 56 -5.51 -7.96 -13.81
N LYS A 57 -5.80 -8.82 -14.82
CA LYS A 57 -5.20 -8.86 -16.16
C LYS A 57 -3.72 -9.27 -16.24
N VAL A 58 -3.06 -9.51 -15.11
CA VAL A 58 -1.61 -9.82 -15.04
C VAL A 58 -1.32 -11.25 -14.59
N ARG A 59 -2.30 -11.94 -14.02
CA ARG A 59 -2.19 -13.37 -13.69
C ARG A 59 -3.05 -14.17 -14.65
N PHE A 60 -2.46 -15.15 -15.30
CA PHE A 60 -3.16 -15.92 -16.33
C PHE A 60 -2.81 -17.41 -16.27
N ASN A 61 -3.69 -18.22 -16.84
CA ASN A 61 -3.54 -19.65 -16.93
C ASN A 61 -3.00 -20.05 -18.30
N ARG A 62 -2.01 -20.93 -18.31
CA ARG A 62 -1.47 -21.54 -19.52
C ARG A 62 -1.34 -23.06 -19.26
N CYS A 63 -2.15 -23.84 -19.94
CA CYS A 63 -2.19 -25.31 -19.84
C CYS A 63 -2.33 -25.83 -18.39
N GLY A 64 -3.20 -25.22 -17.57
CA GLY A 64 -3.42 -25.64 -16.17
C GLY A 64 -2.31 -25.22 -15.19
N THR A 65 -1.45 -24.29 -15.60
CA THR A 65 -0.44 -23.65 -14.76
C THR A 65 -0.72 -22.15 -14.66
N LEU A 66 -0.78 -21.61 -13.45
CA LEU A 66 -0.94 -20.18 -13.23
C LEU A 66 0.42 -19.48 -13.36
N TYR A 67 0.44 -18.37 -14.07
CA TYR A 67 1.59 -17.48 -14.23
C TYR A 67 1.31 -16.14 -13.56
N ALA A 68 2.35 -15.54 -12.99
CA ALA A 68 2.34 -14.24 -12.32
C ALA A 68 3.43 -13.32 -12.88
N PRO A 69 3.30 -11.99 -12.77
CA PRO A 69 4.30 -11.02 -13.20
C PRO A 69 5.66 -11.27 -12.55
N TRP A 70 6.73 -11.14 -13.35
CA TRP A 70 8.09 -11.42 -12.89
C TRP A 70 9.16 -10.57 -13.60
N GLY A 71 10.21 -10.18 -12.85
CA GLY A 71 11.45 -9.65 -13.42
C GLY A 71 11.38 -8.22 -13.95
N TYR A 72 10.39 -7.41 -13.53
CA TYR A 72 10.29 -6.01 -13.94
C TYR A 72 9.69 -5.13 -12.84
N VAL A 73 9.85 -3.82 -13.01
CA VAL A 73 9.12 -2.79 -12.28
C VAL A 73 8.44 -1.81 -13.25
N GLY A 74 7.30 -1.24 -12.86
CA GLY A 74 6.63 -0.13 -13.54
C GLY A 74 7.06 1.23 -12.99
N GLY A 75 7.67 1.26 -11.80
CA GLY A 75 8.19 2.46 -11.17
C GLY A 75 8.92 2.18 -9.88
N VAL A 76 9.87 3.05 -9.55
CA VAL A 76 10.63 3.04 -8.29
C VAL A 76 10.78 4.45 -7.77
N GLN A 77 10.77 4.62 -6.43
CA GLN A 77 11.07 5.89 -5.75
C GLN A 77 11.69 5.63 -4.39
N CYS A 78 12.50 6.56 -3.90
CA CYS A 78 13.01 6.56 -2.54
C CYS A 78 12.49 7.80 -1.82
N ASP A 79 11.62 7.60 -0.83
CA ASP A 79 10.91 8.65 -0.09
C ASP A 79 10.93 8.34 1.41
N PRO A 80 10.65 9.31 2.31
CA PRO A 80 10.37 9.02 3.70
C PRO A 80 9.25 7.99 3.87
N ILE A 81 9.37 7.13 4.88
CA ILE A 81 8.37 6.09 5.17
C ILE A 81 6.98 6.66 5.46
N GLU A 82 6.93 7.88 5.98
CA GLU A 82 5.70 8.63 6.24
C GLU A 82 4.87 8.84 4.98
N LYS A 83 5.49 8.93 3.81
CA LYS A 83 4.79 9.02 2.51
C LYS A 83 4.10 7.71 2.11
N LYS A 84 4.44 6.60 2.78
CA LYS A 84 3.80 5.28 2.58
C LYS A 84 2.72 4.99 3.63
N PRO A 85 2.16 5.95 4.24
CA PRO A 85 1.70 6.28 5.59
C PRO A 85 1.99 5.19 6.62
N PHE A 86 3.25 5.12 7.04
CA PHE A 86 3.65 4.40 8.25
C PHE A 86 4.21 5.42 9.24
N PHE A 87 3.43 5.74 10.29
CA PHE A 87 3.80 6.73 11.30
C PHE A 87 4.30 6.11 12.59
N HIS A 88 4.03 4.82 12.79
CA HIS A 88 4.50 4.06 13.94
C HIS A 88 5.55 3.02 13.58
N ALA A 89 6.22 3.19 12.44
CA ALA A 89 7.29 2.29 12.03
C ALA A 89 8.42 3.06 11.36
N TYR A 90 9.64 2.91 11.91
CA TYR A 90 10.88 3.45 11.34
C TYR A 90 10.80 4.95 10.99
N CYS A 91 10.21 5.77 11.86
CA CYS A 91 9.99 7.21 11.65
C CYS A 91 11.20 7.92 11.05
N GLY A 92 11.00 8.68 9.96
CA GLY A 92 12.04 9.43 9.25
C GLY A 92 12.97 8.58 8.37
N ALA A 93 12.80 7.26 8.34
CA ALA A 93 13.63 6.41 7.50
C ALA A 93 13.25 6.53 6.02
N LEU A 94 14.24 6.40 5.13
CA LEU A 94 14.00 6.29 3.70
C LEU A 94 13.49 4.90 3.34
N ALA A 95 12.45 4.87 2.52
CA ALA A 95 11.81 3.68 1.97
C ALA A 95 12.00 3.64 0.46
N TYR A 96 12.71 2.60 -0.01
CA TYR A 96 12.83 2.33 -1.44
C TYR A 96 11.60 1.55 -1.89
N SER A 97 10.78 2.18 -2.69
CA SER A 97 9.49 1.68 -3.12
C SER A 97 9.53 1.23 -4.56
N PHE A 98 8.94 0.08 -4.85
CA PHE A 98 8.77 -0.42 -6.21
C PHE A 98 7.33 -0.83 -6.46
N GLY A 99 6.89 -0.74 -7.70
CA GLY A 99 5.61 -1.23 -8.17
C GLY A 99 5.74 -1.92 -9.51
N MET A 100 4.80 -2.81 -9.77
CA MET A 100 4.60 -3.45 -11.07
C MET A 100 3.39 -2.84 -11.78
N LEU A 101 2.80 -3.54 -12.71
CA LEU A 101 1.61 -3.10 -13.44
C LEU A 101 0.38 -3.92 -13.03
N GLY A 102 -0.80 -3.28 -13.09
CA GLY A 102 -2.09 -3.90 -12.84
C GLY A 102 -2.59 -3.76 -11.40
N CYS A 103 -3.89 -3.93 -11.24
CA CYS A 103 -4.60 -3.92 -9.96
C CYS A 103 -5.84 -4.81 -10.08
N ASP A 104 -6.29 -5.37 -8.98
CA ASP A 104 -7.53 -6.13 -8.91
C ASP A 104 -8.77 -5.24 -8.69
N LEU A 105 -8.57 -3.96 -8.34
CA LEU A 105 -9.60 -2.92 -8.31
C LEU A 105 -9.44 -1.93 -9.47
N HIS A 106 -10.47 -1.08 -9.70
CA HIS A 106 -10.49 -0.08 -10.77
C HIS A 106 -11.04 1.28 -10.30
N CYS A 107 -10.50 1.77 -9.18
CA CYS A 107 -10.91 3.02 -8.56
C CYS A 107 -10.82 4.19 -9.54
N SER A 108 -11.91 4.95 -9.69
CA SER A 108 -11.98 6.13 -10.57
C SER A 108 -11.09 7.30 -10.11
N TYR A 109 -10.68 7.30 -8.84
CA TYR A 109 -9.82 8.30 -8.19
C TYR A 109 -8.39 7.80 -7.96
N CYS A 110 -7.92 6.82 -8.71
CA CYS A 110 -6.62 6.22 -8.45
C CYS A 110 -5.47 7.17 -8.78
N GLN A 111 -4.72 7.63 -7.77
CA GLN A 111 -3.53 8.48 -7.94
C GLN A 111 -2.36 7.75 -8.62
N ASN A 112 -2.36 6.41 -8.61
CA ASN A 112 -1.38 5.57 -9.29
C ASN A 112 -1.97 4.90 -10.55
N TRP A 113 -2.94 5.54 -11.21
CA TRP A 113 -3.67 4.95 -12.33
C TRP A 113 -2.77 4.55 -13.50
N VAL A 114 -1.69 5.27 -13.73
CA VAL A 114 -0.74 5.00 -14.82
C VAL A 114 -0.13 3.60 -14.69
N THR A 115 0.16 3.13 -13.48
CA THR A 115 0.66 1.76 -13.23
C THR A 115 -0.48 0.77 -12.97
N SER A 116 -1.44 1.14 -12.11
CA SER A 116 -2.50 0.23 -11.66
C SER A 116 -3.53 -0.08 -12.75
N GLN A 117 -3.78 0.83 -13.68
CA GLN A 117 -4.75 0.67 -14.77
C GLN A 117 -4.09 0.46 -16.15
N ALA A 118 -2.79 0.25 -16.22
CA ALA A 118 -2.02 0.12 -17.45
C ALA A 118 -2.58 -0.90 -18.46
N LEU A 119 -3.27 -1.94 -17.98
CA LEU A 119 -3.89 -2.97 -18.83
C LEU A 119 -5.38 -2.76 -19.08
N ARG A 120 -5.96 -1.65 -18.59
CA ARG A 120 -7.37 -1.30 -18.75
C ARG A 120 -7.59 0.05 -19.42
N ASP A 121 -6.63 0.95 -19.30
CA ASP A 121 -6.72 2.31 -19.81
C ASP A 121 -5.62 2.55 -20.84
N PRO A 122 -5.99 2.84 -22.12
CA PRO A 122 -5.00 3.05 -23.19
C PRO A 122 -4.12 4.29 -22.99
N TYR A 123 -4.50 5.20 -22.10
CA TYR A 123 -3.71 6.38 -21.74
C TYR A 123 -2.70 6.09 -20.62
N ALA A 124 -2.80 4.95 -19.96
CA ALA A 124 -1.85 4.51 -18.93
C ALA A 124 -0.61 3.88 -19.58
N ILE A 125 0.33 4.71 -20.01
CA ILE A 125 1.53 4.27 -20.72
C ILE A 125 2.70 4.25 -19.76
N VAL A 126 3.13 3.05 -19.33
CA VAL A 126 4.34 2.81 -18.53
C VAL A 126 5.11 1.65 -19.11
N PRO A 127 6.33 1.88 -19.60
CA PRO A 127 7.18 0.78 -20.05
C PRO A 127 7.66 -0.03 -18.83
N PRO A 128 7.50 -1.37 -18.82
CA PRO A 128 8.09 -2.21 -17.79
C PRO A 128 9.60 -2.24 -17.92
N VAL A 129 10.31 -1.91 -16.84
CA VAL A 129 11.77 -1.90 -16.78
C VAL A 129 12.26 -3.22 -16.19
N ALA A 130 13.09 -3.95 -16.93
CA ALA A 130 13.70 -5.19 -16.45
C ALA A 130 14.64 -4.93 -15.28
N VAL A 131 14.47 -5.67 -14.19
CA VAL A 131 15.31 -5.59 -12.99
C VAL A 131 15.48 -6.96 -12.35
N THR A 132 16.49 -7.08 -11.48
CA THR A 132 16.65 -8.22 -10.59
C THR A 132 16.46 -7.80 -9.14
N PRO A 133 16.14 -8.71 -8.21
CA PRO A 133 16.03 -8.41 -6.78
C PRO A 133 17.31 -7.78 -6.22
N GLU A 134 18.48 -8.30 -6.57
CA GLU A 134 19.78 -7.83 -6.10
C GLU A 134 20.06 -6.39 -6.59
N LEU A 135 19.64 -6.06 -7.82
CA LEU A 135 19.78 -4.70 -8.35
C LEU A 135 18.93 -3.72 -7.53
N LEU A 136 17.67 -4.05 -7.23
CA LEU A 136 16.79 -3.19 -6.45
C LEU A 136 17.31 -2.99 -5.02
N VAL A 137 17.80 -4.05 -4.37
CA VAL A 137 18.39 -3.96 -3.02
C VAL A 137 19.65 -3.11 -3.03
N ARG A 138 20.53 -3.28 -4.03
CA ARG A 138 21.72 -2.45 -4.17
C ARG A 138 21.39 -0.97 -4.37
N GLU A 139 20.38 -0.66 -5.20
CA GLU A 139 19.94 0.73 -5.42
C GLU A 139 19.29 1.32 -4.15
N ALA A 140 18.55 0.52 -3.38
CA ALA A 140 18.01 0.92 -2.09
C ALA A 140 19.12 1.35 -1.12
N PHE A 141 20.18 0.56 -0.99
CA PHE A 141 21.34 0.91 -0.16
C PHE A 141 22.06 2.17 -0.63
N LYS A 142 22.27 2.33 -1.94
CA LYS A 142 22.91 3.55 -2.50
C LYS A 142 22.14 4.82 -2.13
N GLN A 143 20.81 4.73 -2.00
CA GLN A 143 19.97 5.85 -1.60
C GLN A 143 19.75 5.94 -0.09
N GLY A 144 20.41 5.12 0.72
CA GLY A 144 20.30 5.13 2.17
C GLY A 144 18.96 4.59 2.71
N ALA A 145 18.22 3.85 1.90
CA ALA A 145 16.94 3.27 2.33
C ALA A 145 17.15 2.19 3.41
N ARG A 146 16.19 2.10 4.32
CA ARG A 146 16.12 1.11 5.40
C ARG A 146 14.95 0.15 5.21
N ILE A 147 14.03 0.49 4.35
CA ILE A 147 12.82 -0.28 4.09
C ILE A 147 12.65 -0.49 2.59
N MET A 148 12.32 -1.73 2.18
CA MET A 148 11.89 -2.07 0.84
C MET A 148 10.37 -2.18 0.82
N VAL A 149 9.68 -1.44 -0.07
CA VAL A 149 8.22 -1.34 -0.08
C VAL A 149 7.65 -1.77 -1.42
N SER A 150 6.71 -2.71 -1.43
CA SER A 150 5.89 -3.03 -2.61
C SER A 150 4.60 -2.20 -2.60
N THR A 151 4.39 -1.37 -3.63
CA THR A 151 3.31 -0.37 -3.72
C THR A 151 3.04 0.05 -5.18
N TYR A 152 2.31 1.17 -5.41
CA TYR A 152 1.94 1.81 -6.69
C TYR A 152 0.94 1.05 -7.57
N ASN A 153 0.93 -0.25 -7.54
CA ASN A 153 -0.12 -1.14 -8.03
C ASN A 153 -0.70 -1.91 -6.85
N GLU A 154 -1.52 -2.92 -7.09
CA GLU A 154 -1.86 -3.85 -5.99
C GLU A 154 -0.79 -4.92 -5.83
N PRO A 155 0.00 -4.91 -4.74
CA PRO A 155 1.11 -5.86 -4.59
C PRO A 155 0.67 -7.31 -4.34
N LEU A 156 -0.56 -7.57 -3.91
CA LEU A 156 -1.07 -8.94 -3.73
C LEU A 156 -1.06 -9.73 -5.04
N ILE A 157 -1.37 -9.08 -6.15
CA ILE A 157 -1.38 -9.77 -7.46
C ILE A 157 0.03 -10.04 -8.01
N THR A 158 1.05 -9.46 -7.38
CA THR A 158 2.47 -9.59 -7.75
C THR A 158 3.31 -10.11 -6.58
N SER A 159 2.68 -10.87 -5.67
CA SER A 159 3.27 -11.35 -4.42
C SER A 159 4.55 -12.15 -4.61
N GLU A 160 4.64 -12.97 -5.64
CA GLU A 160 5.81 -13.82 -5.87
C GLU A 160 7.05 -12.98 -6.19
N TRP A 161 6.89 -11.95 -7.02
CA TRP A 161 7.99 -11.04 -7.32
C TRP A 161 8.38 -10.19 -6.10
N ALA A 162 7.39 -9.69 -5.36
CA ALA A 162 7.65 -8.97 -4.11
C ALA A 162 8.41 -9.84 -3.11
N VAL A 163 8.02 -11.12 -2.94
CA VAL A 163 8.70 -12.06 -2.04
C VAL A 163 10.13 -12.35 -2.51
N ALA A 164 10.39 -12.46 -3.81
CA ALA A 164 11.75 -12.62 -4.33
C ALA A 164 12.64 -11.43 -3.93
N ILE A 165 12.14 -10.21 -4.10
CA ILE A 165 12.86 -8.98 -3.69
C ILE A 165 13.02 -8.93 -2.16
N PHE A 166 11.99 -9.29 -1.39
CA PHE A 166 12.02 -9.22 0.07
C PHE A 166 12.96 -10.25 0.71
N LYS A 167 13.18 -11.41 0.07
CA LYS A 167 14.21 -12.36 0.49
C LYS A 167 15.59 -11.72 0.47
N GLU A 168 15.95 -11.08 -0.64
CA GLU A 168 17.22 -10.37 -0.77
C GLU A 168 17.29 -9.16 0.17
N ALA A 169 16.21 -8.39 0.30
CA ALA A 169 16.14 -7.24 1.20
C ALA A 169 16.36 -7.64 2.66
N LYS A 170 15.68 -8.70 3.14
CA LYS A 170 15.83 -9.20 4.51
C LYS A 170 17.22 -9.80 4.75
N ALA A 171 17.78 -10.55 3.81
CA ALA A 171 19.13 -11.06 3.88
C ALA A 171 20.17 -9.94 4.01
N ALA A 172 19.88 -8.78 3.41
CA ALA A 172 20.70 -7.58 3.49
C ALA A 172 20.37 -6.67 4.70
N GLY A 173 19.43 -7.05 5.57
CA GLY A 173 19.07 -6.31 6.79
C GLY A 173 18.07 -5.15 6.59
N LEU A 174 17.39 -5.08 5.45
CA LEU A 174 16.30 -4.13 5.24
C LEU A 174 14.99 -4.67 5.85
N ALA A 175 14.16 -3.77 6.39
CA ALA A 175 12.77 -4.07 6.69
C ALA A 175 11.95 -4.11 5.39
N THR A 176 10.78 -4.76 5.44
CA THR A 176 9.95 -4.96 4.27
C THR A 176 8.50 -4.54 4.52
N ALA A 177 7.85 -3.95 3.52
CA ALA A 177 6.52 -3.41 3.66
C ALA A 177 5.62 -3.65 2.44
N PHE A 178 4.33 -3.84 2.70
CA PHE A 178 3.25 -3.85 1.71
C PHE A 178 2.34 -2.64 1.89
N VAL A 179 2.00 -2.00 0.78
CA VAL A 179 0.99 -0.94 0.69
C VAL A 179 -0.08 -1.42 -0.26
N SER A 180 -1.21 -1.88 0.26
CA SER A 180 -2.20 -2.71 -0.43
C SER A 180 -3.63 -2.20 -0.21
N ASN A 181 -4.54 -2.54 -1.12
CA ASN A 181 -5.98 -2.32 -0.94
C ASN A 181 -6.62 -3.31 0.05
N GLY A 182 -5.85 -4.29 0.54
CA GLY A 182 -6.30 -5.25 1.54
C GLY A 182 -7.20 -6.36 1.02
N ASN A 183 -7.42 -6.51 -0.27
CA ASN A 183 -8.23 -7.59 -0.82
C ASN A 183 -7.48 -8.94 -0.84
N GLY A 184 -6.99 -9.37 0.32
CA GLY A 184 -6.20 -10.60 0.48
C GLY A 184 -7.04 -11.86 0.68
N THR A 185 -6.40 -13.02 0.55
CA THR A 185 -6.92 -14.30 0.98
C THR A 185 -6.09 -14.83 2.15
N PRO A 186 -6.61 -15.79 2.97
CA PRO A 186 -5.77 -16.45 3.96
C PRO A 186 -4.48 -17.00 3.39
N LYS A 187 -4.53 -17.64 2.21
CA LYS A 187 -3.38 -18.27 1.56
C LYS A 187 -2.28 -17.25 1.19
N VAL A 188 -2.65 -16.09 0.63
CA VAL A 188 -1.64 -15.08 0.29
C VAL A 188 -1.04 -14.42 1.53
N LEU A 189 -1.82 -14.21 2.59
CA LEU A 189 -1.29 -13.67 3.84
C LEU A 189 -0.31 -14.62 4.52
N GLU A 190 -0.61 -15.92 4.53
CA GLU A 190 0.30 -16.97 5.01
C GLU A 190 1.59 -17.01 4.18
N TYR A 191 1.49 -16.94 2.85
CA TYR A 191 2.63 -16.86 1.93
C TYR A 191 3.52 -15.63 2.18
N LEU A 192 2.92 -14.48 2.50
CA LEU A 192 3.61 -13.21 2.74
C LEU A 192 4.22 -13.13 4.15
N ARG A 193 3.63 -13.81 5.15
CA ARG A 193 3.97 -13.62 6.58
C ARG A 193 5.46 -13.72 6.90
N PRO A 194 6.25 -14.65 6.35
CA PRO A 194 7.69 -14.73 6.63
C PRO A 194 8.51 -13.56 6.07
N TRP A 195 7.97 -12.84 5.08
CA TRP A 195 8.71 -11.90 4.24
C TRP A 195 8.28 -10.44 4.38
N VAL A 196 7.15 -10.17 5.04
CA VAL A 196 6.58 -8.83 5.20
C VAL A 196 6.53 -8.47 6.69
N ASP A 197 7.17 -7.35 7.06
CA ASP A 197 7.19 -6.85 8.43
C ASP A 197 6.05 -5.87 8.69
N LEU A 198 5.82 -4.95 7.73
CA LEU A 198 4.87 -3.86 7.82
C LEU A 198 3.78 -4.02 6.75
N TYR A 199 2.55 -3.78 7.11
CA TYR A 199 1.43 -3.85 6.17
C TYR A 199 0.51 -2.62 6.33
N LYS A 200 0.29 -1.88 5.25
CA LYS A 200 -0.66 -0.78 5.21
C LYS A 200 -1.84 -1.19 4.35
N VAL A 201 -3.05 -1.01 4.87
CA VAL A 201 -4.29 -1.29 4.15
C VAL A 201 -5.01 0.01 3.81
N ASP A 202 -5.32 0.20 2.54
CA ASP A 202 -6.27 1.23 2.11
C ASP A 202 -7.70 0.72 2.29
N LEU A 203 -8.33 1.01 3.43
CA LEU A 203 -9.76 0.80 3.65
C LEU A 203 -10.53 1.95 3.02
N LYS A 204 -10.98 1.75 1.79
CA LYS A 204 -11.45 2.82 0.90
C LYS A 204 -12.86 3.30 1.19
N SER A 205 -13.67 2.48 1.85
CA SER A 205 -15.06 2.76 2.22
C SER A 205 -15.52 1.73 3.26
N PHE A 206 -16.63 1.99 3.93
CA PHE A 206 -17.31 1.03 4.79
C PHE A 206 -18.72 0.69 4.26
N ASP A 207 -18.88 0.80 2.95
CA ASP A 207 -20.10 0.49 2.21
C ASP A 207 -19.83 -0.53 1.10
N GLU A 208 -20.68 -1.58 1.02
CA GLU A 208 -20.54 -2.65 0.03
C GLU A 208 -20.79 -2.15 -1.39
N GLN A 209 -21.71 -1.19 -1.59
CA GLN A 209 -22.01 -0.64 -2.92
C GLN A 209 -20.85 0.17 -3.46
N HIS A 210 -20.16 0.95 -2.58
CA HIS A 210 -18.94 1.63 -2.96
C HIS A 210 -17.85 0.64 -3.38
N TYR A 211 -17.66 -0.46 -2.65
CA TYR A 211 -16.71 -1.49 -3.05
C TYR A 211 -17.05 -2.15 -4.37
N HIS A 212 -18.34 -2.37 -4.66
CA HIS A 212 -18.78 -2.87 -5.98
C HIS A 212 -18.40 -1.88 -7.10
N GLN A 213 -18.57 -0.56 -6.88
CA GLN A 213 -18.15 0.47 -7.83
C GLN A 213 -16.62 0.45 -8.06
N LEU A 214 -15.83 0.12 -7.03
CA LEU A 214 -14.39 -0.03 -7.11
C LEU A 214 -13.95 -1.37 -7.72
N GLY A 215 -14.88 -2.29 -7.99
CA GLY A 215 -14.63 -3.62 -8.53
C GLY A 215 -14.23 -4.65 -7.50
N GLY A 216 -14.53 -4.42 -6.22
CA GLY A 216 -14.21 -5.31 -5.11
C GLY A 216 -15.42 -5.65 -4.24
N ARG A 217 -15.15 -6.12 -3.03
CA ARG A 217 -16.12 -6.37 -1.96
C ARG A 217 -15.51 -5.96 -0.63
N LEU A 218 -16.34 -5.42 0.28
CA LEU A 218 -15.90 -4.94 1.59
C LEU A 218 -15.44 -6.09 2.50
N GLN A 219 -16.23 -7.16 2.60
CA GLN A 219 -16.01 -8.22 3.58
C GLN A 219 -14.61 -8.87 3.52
N PRO A 220 -14.04 -9.24 2.34
CA PRO A 220 -12.68 -9.77 2.25
C PRO A 220 -11.62 -8.82 2.82
N ILE A 221 -11.82 -7.52 2.68
CA ILE A 221 -10.86 -6.51 3.18
C ILE A 221 -10.94 -6.41 4.71
N LEU A 222 -12.14 -6.42 5.28
CA LEU A 222 -12.30 -6.44 6.74
C LEU A 222 -11.70 -7.72 7.36
N GLU A 223 -11.86 -8.86 6.72
CA GLU A 223 -11.23 -10.11 7.15
C GLU A 223 -9.71 -10.06 7.05
N THR A 224 -9.18 -9.45 5.98
CA THR A 224 -7.74 -9.23 5.83
C THR A 224 -7.18 -8.38 6.96
N ILE A 225 -7.82 -7.27 7.33
CA ILE A 225 -7.39 -6.41 8.44
C ILE A 225 -7.33 -7.21 9.76
N ARG A 226 -8.38 -7.99 10.08
CA ARG A 226 -8.39 -8.84 11.28
C ARG A 226 -7.25 -9.87 11.26
N ARG A 227 -7.04 -10.53 10.12
CA ARG A 227 -5.98 -11.55 9.95
C ARG A 227 -4.59 -10.96 10.06
N LEU A 228 -4.33 -9.83 9.41
CA LEU A 228 -3.04 -9.14 9.49
C LEU A 228 -2.67 -8.83 10.94
N TYR A 229 -3.62 -8.30 11.70
CA TYR A 229 -3.42 -8.02 13.12
C TYR A 229 -3.17 -9.30 13.92
N ALA A 230 -4.00 -10.31 13.75
CA ALA A 230 -3.89 -11.61 14.46
C ALA A 230 -2.59 -12.36 14.12
N MET A 231 -2.09 -12.24 12.89
CA MET A 231 -0.83 -12.85 12.44
C MET A 231 0.41 -12.06 12.90
N GLY A 232 0.26 -10.90 13.53
CA GLY A 232 1.36 -10.10 14.09
C GLY A 232 2.15 -9.28 13.05
N PHE A 233 1.55 -8.95 11.91
CA PHE A 233 2.08 -7.86 11.07
C PHE A 233 1.97 -6.54 11.81
N TRP A 234 2.94 -5.62 11.60
CA TRP A 234 2.68 -4.23 11.96
C TRP A 234 1.67 -3.65 10.97
N LEU A 235 0.52 -3.23 11.46
CA LEU A 235 -0.61 -2.80 10.64
C LEU A 235 -0.93 -1.33 10.87
N GLU A 236 -1.00 -0.55 9.79
CA GLU A 236 -1.62 0.77 9.75
C GLU A 236 -2.71 0.81 8.68
N VAL A 237 -3.77 1.57 8.90
CA VAL A 237 -4.92 1.64 7.99
C VAL A 237 -5.09 3.07 7.49
N VAL A 238 -5.34 3.22 6.20
CA VAL A 238 -5.55 4.52 5.54
C VAL A 238 -6.94 4.57 4.92
N THR A 239 -7.61 5.70 5.05
CA THR A 239 -8.84 6.01 4.33
C THR A 239 -8.65 7.35 3.60
N LEU A 240 -8.64 7.30 2.27
CA LEU A 240 -8.75 8.51 1.46
C LEU A 240 -10.20 9.00 1.59
N VAL A 241 -10.40 10.10 2.28
CA VAL A 241 -11.73 10.66 2.52
C VAL A 241 -12.14 11.49 1.32
N ILE A 242 -13.25 11.13 0.68
CA ILE A 242 -13.72 11.73 -0.58
C ILE A 242 -15.10 12.34 -0.34
N PRO A 243 -15.28 13.66 -0.53
CA PRO A 243 -16.55 14.32 -0.34
C PRO A 243 -17.68 13.69 -1.15
N GLY A 244 -18.81 13.39 -0.50
CA GLY A 244 -19.99 12.78 -1.13
C GLY A 244 -19.83 11.29 -1.49
N PHE A 245 -18.69 10.67 -1.22
CA PHE A 245 -18.48 9.25 -1.46
C PHE A 245 -18.40 8.45 -0.15
N ASN A 246 -17.43 8.71 0.71
CA ASN A 246 -17.19 7.95 1.95
C ASN A 246 -17.01 8.86 3.19
N ASP A 247 -17.40 10.12 3.11
CA ASP A 247 -17.17 11.13 4.14
C ASP A 247 -18.33 11.33 5.11
N SER A 248 -19.41 10.53 5.03
CA SER A 248 -20.54 10.64 5.96
C SER A 248 -20.16 10.25 7.39
N ASP A 249 -20.68 10.96 8.39
CA ASP A 249 -20.43 10.66 9.80
C ASP A 249 -20.79 9.23 10.15
N GLN A 250 -21.88 8.69 9.58
CA GLN A 250 -22.32 7.33 9.81
C GLN A 250 -21.29 6.31 9.29
N GLU A 251 -20.75 6.51 8.09
CA GLU A 251 -19.80 5.59 7.50
C GLU A 251 -18.46 5.63 8.22
N LEU A 252 -17.94 6.84 8.49
CA LEU A 252 -16.69 7.05 9.25
C LEU A 252 -16.80 6.46 10.67
N THR A 253 -17.96 6.57 11.31
CA THR A 253 -18.19 5.97 12.64
C THR A 253 -18.12 4.45 12.58
N ARG A 254 -18.85 3.81 11.65
CA ARG A 254 -18.80 2.34 11.47
C ARG A 254 -17.40 1.83 11.16
N LEU A 255 -16.64 2.59 10.35
CA LEU A 255 -15.26 2.26 10.02
C LEU A 255 -14.36 2.34 11.27
N ALA A 256 -14.46 3.43 12.03
CA ALA A 256 -13.68 3.62 13.25
C ALA A 256 -14.02 2.56 14.31
N GLU A 257 -15.30 2.27 14.53
CA GLU A 257 -15.76 1.20 15.45
C GLU A 257 -15.24 -0.17 15.03
N PHE A 258 -15.20 -0.46 13.73
CA PHE A 258 -14.59 -1.68 13.21
C PHE A 258 -13.10 -1.75 13.56
N LEU A 259 -12.33 -0.70 13.33
CA LEU A 259 -10.91 -0.67 13.67
C LEU A 259 -10.69 -0.86 15.18
N VAL A 260 -11.48 -0.19 16.03
CA VAL A 260 -11.46 -0.38 17.49
C VAL A 260 -11.76 -1.82 17.88
N SER A 261 -12.72 -2.47 17.20
CA SER A 261 -13.06 -3.88 17.46
C SER A 261 -11.90 -4.85 17.17
N VAL A 262 -10.96 -4.46 16.30
CA VAL A 262 -9.73 -5.22 16.04
C VAL A 262 -8.66 -4.82 17.05
N SER A 263 -8.36 -3.52 17.16
CA SER A 263 -7.51 -2.95 18.20
C SER A 263 -7.60 -1.41 18.21
N PRO A 264 -7.78 -0.77 19.37
CA PRO A 264 -7.74 0.70 19.48
C PRO A 264 -6.36 1.28 19.16
N ASN A 265 -5.33 0.43 19.07
CA ASN A 265 -3.95 0.82 18.80
C ASN A 265 -3.56 0.79 17.32
N ILE A 266 -4.46 0.41 16.41
CA ILE A 266 -4.18 0.50 14.97
C ILE A 266 -4.17 1.98 14.58
N PRO A 267 -3.05 2.51 14.05
CA PRO A 267 -3.03 3.87 13.53
C PRO A 267 -3.97 3.98 12.33
N TRP A 268 -4.87 4.96 12.39
CA TRP A 268 -5.78 5.28 11.30
C TRP A 268 -5.42 6.62 10.67
N HIS A 269 -5.10 6.59 9.38
CA HIS A 269 -4.78 7.78 8.60
C HIS A 269 -5.99 8.18 7.76
N VAL A 270 -6.55 9.35 8.02
CA VAL A 270 -7.55 10.01 7.19
C VAL A 270 -6.84 10.99 6.27
N THR A 271 -6.88 10.74 4.96
CA THR A 271 -6.10 11.52 3.99
C THR A 271 -7.00 12.28 3.04
N ALA A 272 -6.59 13.49 2.68
CA ALA A 272 -7.35 14.33 1.75
C ALA A 272 -7.29 13.77 0.33
N PHE A 273 -8.45 13.69 -0.29
CA PHE A 273 -8.62 13.48 -1.72
C PHE A 273 -8.32 14.78 -2.48
N HIS A 274 -7.71 14.65 -3.63
CA HIS A 274 -7.66 15.65 -4.70
C HIS A 274 -8.13 15.01 -6.01
N LYS A 275 -8.68 15.81 -6.90
CA LYS A 275 -9.13 15.34 -8.22
C LYS A 275 -8.02 14.67 -8.99
N ASP A 276 -8.27 13.43 -9.41
CA ASP A 276 -7.31 12.65 -10.19
C ASP A 276 -8.04 11.60 -11.04
N TYR A 277 -7.37 11.18 -12.12
CA TYR A 277 -7.82 10.15 -13.06
C TYR A 277 -9.23 10.47 -13.62
N LYS A 278 -10.23 9.65 -13.29
CA LYS A 278 -11.61 9.77 -13.79
C LYS A 278 -12.57 10.45 -12.80
N MET A 279 -12.13 10.71 -11.58
CA MET A 279 -12.95 11.37 -10.56
C MET A 279 -12.58 12.85 -10.48
N THR A 280 -13.37 13.67 -11.18
CA THR A 280 -13.16 15.12 -11.31
C THR A 280 -14.31 15.95 -10.72
N ASP A 281 -15.39 15.30 -10.29
CA ASP A 281 -16.61 15.99 -9.85
C ASP A 281 -16.56 16.50 -8.40
N PRO A 282 -16.14 15.69 -7.38
CA PRO A 282 -16.08 16.19 -6.02
C PRO A 282 -15.02 17.28 -5.89
N ASP A 283 -15.26 18.24 -5.00
CA ASP A 283 -14.20 19.15 -4.59
C ASP A 283 -13.13 18.40 -3.78
N ASP A 284 -11.91 18.96 -3.74
CA ASP A 284 -10.83 18.44 -2.94
C ASP A 284 -11.22 18.45 -1.46
N THR A 285 -10.73 17.46 -0.69
CA THR A 285 -11.07 17.35 0.72
C THR A 285 -10.38 18.44 1.53
N GLY A 286 -11.17 19.28 2.21
CA GLY A 286 -10.65 20.33 3.09
C GLY A 286 -10.22 19.81 4.48
N PRO A 287 -9.45 20.61 5.22
CA PRO A 287 -8.93 20.26 6.54
C PRO A 287 -10.05 20.00 7.58
N GLU A 288 -11.19 20.69 7.48
CA GLU A 288 -12.33 20.51 8.38
C GLU A 288 -12.93 19.11 8.29
N THR A 289 -12.99 18.55 7.07
CA THR A 289 -13.48 17.19 6.84
C THR A 289 -12.54 16.16 7.51
N LEU A 290 -11.23 16.34 7.40
CA LEU A 290 -10.27 15.47 8.06
C LEU A 290 -10.30 15.63 9.59
N ALA A 291 -10.45 16.86 10.11
CA ALA A 291 -10.60 17.13 11.55
C ALA A 291 -11.86 16.46 12.09
N ARG A 292 -12.99 16.52 11.37
CA ARG A 292 -14.25 15.83 11.68
C ARG A 292 -14.06 14.32 11.71
N ALA A 293 -13.43 13.74 10.69
CA ALA A 293 -13.13 12.31 10.65
C ALA A 293 -12.25 11.87 11.81
N ALA A 294 -11.22 12.65 12.15
CA ALA A 294 -10.36 12.39 13.31
C ALA A 294 -11.12 12.45 14.63
N GLN A 295 -12.05 13.41 14.79
CA GLN A 295 -12.90 13.51 15.98
C GLN A 295 -13.82 12.29 16.13
N ILE A 296 -14.39 11.79 15.02
CA ILE A 296 -15.20 10.58 14.99
C ILE A 296 -14.36 9.37 15.46
N GLY A 297 -13.15 9.21 14.91
CA GLY A 297 -12.27 8.13 15.33
C GLY A 297 -11.88 8.17 16.80
N ARG A 298 -11.61 9.36 17.36
CA ARG A 298 -11.36 9.53 18.81
C ARG A 298 -12.58 9.17 19.65
N LYS A 299 -13.77 9.60 19.25
CA LYS A 299 -15.03 9.24 19.92
C LYS A 299 -15.30 7.74 19.90
N ALA A 300 -14.95 7.06 18.82
CA ALA A 300 -15.04 5.61 18.73
C ALA A 300 -14.04 4.87 19.63
N GLY A 301 -12.95 5.53 20.05
CA GLY A 301 -11.94 4.97 20.96
C GLY A 301 -10.58 4.65 20.33
N LEU A 302 -10.31 5.08 19.09
CA LEU A 302 -8.98 4.95 18.49
C LEU A 302 -7.97 5.87 19.22
N HIS A 303 -6.79 5.33 19.52
CA HIS A 303 -5.72 6.04 20.18
C HIS A 303 -4.88 6.90 19.22
N TYR A 304 -4.72 6.47 17.99
CA TYR A 304 -3.82 7.09 17.00
C TYR A 304 -4.56 7.37 15.70
N ILE A 305 -4.79 8.65 15.42
CA ILE A 305 -5.46 9.12 14.22
C ILE A 305 -4.65 10.25 13.63
N TYR A 306 -4.34 10.13 12.36
CA TYR A 306 -3.53 11.07 11.62
C TYR A 306 -4.29 11.64 10.43
N ALA A 307 -4.08 12.93 10.14
CA ALA A 307 -4.56 13.54 8.91
C ALA A 307 -3.39 13.75 7.94
N GLY A 308 -3.59 13.45 6.67
CA GLY A 308 -2.54 13.51 5.66
C GLY A 308 -2.98 14.19 4.36
N ASN A 309 -2.01 14.43 3.48
CA ASN A 309 -2.11 15.13 2.20
C ASN A 309 -2.44 16.64 2.28
N LEU A 310 -2.46 17.22 3.48
CA LEU A 310 -2.64 18.66 3.73
C LEU A 310 -1.57 19.14 4.74
N PRO A 311 -0.28 19.17 4.35
CA PRO A 311 0.82 19.46 5.27
C PRO A 311 0.69 20.87 5.86
N GLY A 312 0.71 20.94 7.21
CA GLY A 312 0.58 22.19 7.96
C GLY A 312 -0.85 22.75 8.10
N GLU A 313 -1.84 22.18 7.41
CA GLU A 313 -3.23 22.67 7.44
C GLU A 313 -4.12 21.92 8.45
N VAL A 314 -3.66 20.76 8.93
CA VAL A 314 -4.44 19.89 9.83
C VAL A 314 -4.00 19.97 11.28
N GLY A 315 -3.17 20.95 11.62
CA GLY A 315 -2.69 21.23 12.98
C GLY A 315 -1.97 20.02 13.58
N ASP A 316 -2.34 19.66 14.81
CA ASP A 316 -1.70 18.59 15.58
C ASP A 316 -1.98 17.16 15.07
N LEU A 317 -2.81 17.01 14.04
CA LEU A 317 -3.16 15.69 13.50
C LEU A 317 -2.04 15.02 12.65
N GLU A 318 -0.92 15.71 12.42
CA GLU A 318 0.30 15.10 11.86
C GLU A 318 1.18 14.47 12.95
N ASN A 319 0.97 14.83 14.21
CA ASN A 319 1.85 14.50 15.34
C ASN A 319 1.44 13.22 16.07
N THR A 320 2.43 12.50 16.60
CA THR A 320 2.16 11.38 17.52
C THR A 320 2.19 11.87 18.95
N ARG A 321 1.08 11.67 19.68
CA ARG A 321 0.96 11.95 21.11
C ARG A 321 0.78 10.69 21.94
N CYS A 322 1.21 10.77 23.19
CA CYS A 322 0.95 9.72 24.16
C CYS A 322 -0.56 9.62 24.45
N PRO A 323 -1.19 8.44 24.31
CA PRO A 323 -2.63 8.32 24.57
C PRO A 323 -3.00 8.51 26.05
N ASN A 324 -2.03 8.35 26.96
CA ASN A 324 -2.26 8.48 28.40
C ASN A 324 -2.08 9.91 28.92
N CYS A 325 -0.97 10.59 28.59
CA CYS A 325 -0.63 11.91 29.16
C CYS A 325 -0.60 13.04 28.12
N GLN A 326 -0.89 12.75 26.87
CA GLN A 326 -0.91 13.71 25.73
C GLN A 326 0.45 14.37 25.44
N GLU A 327 1.56 13.88 26.00
CA GLU A 327 2.91 14.34 25.65
C GLU A 327 3.15 14.19 24.16
N LEU A 328 3.78 15.20 23.54
CA LEU A 328 4.22 15.16 22.16
C LEU A 328 5.41 14.19 22.03
N LEU A 329 5.26 13.15 21.22
CA LEU A 329 6.25 12.09 21.08
C LEU A 329 7.01 12.15 19.75
N VAL A 330 6.30 12.46 18.65
CA VAL A 330 6.89 12.67 17.34
C VAL A 330 6.18 13.84 16.68
N GLU A 331 6.95 14.86 16.35
CA GLU A 331 6.45 16.06 15.67
C GLU A 331 6.73 15.94 14.17
N ARG A 332 5.72 16.30 13.36
CA ARG A 332 5.81 16.20 11.90
C ARG A 332 5.29 17.47 11.23
N PHE A 333 5.89 17.76 10.09
CA PHE A 333 5.35 18.66 9.09
C PHE A 333 5.34 17.92 7.74
N GLY A 334 4.18 17.49 7.30
CA GLY A 334 4.03 16.59 6.17
C GLY A 334 4.77 15.25 6.42
N TYR A 335 5.74 14.96 5.58
CA TYR A 335 6.55 13.73 5.69
C TYR A 335 7.88 13.93 6.42
N ARG A 336 8.13 15.11 6.96
CA ARG A 336 9.38 15.43 7.66
C ARG A 336 9.16 15.34 9.18
N ILE A 337 10.05 14.62 9.85
CA ILE A 337 10.13 14.60 11.32
C ILE A 337 10.89 15.85 11.76
N THR A 338 10.28 16.65 12.64
CA THR A 338 10.89 17.86 13.22
C THR A 338 11.38 17.64 14.65
N ASP A 339 10.74 16.73 15.40
CA ASP A 339 11.17 16.32 16.73
C ASP A 339 10.78 14.87 17.03
N TYR A 340 11.62 14.17 17.82
CA TYR A 340 11.43 12.76 18.18
C TYR A 340 11.83 12.52 19.63
N ARG A 341 10.87 12.22 20.49
CA ARG A 341 11.02 12.13 21.96
C ARG A 341 10.80 10.75 22.56
N LEU A 342 10.38 9.76 21.75
CA LEU A 342 10.22 8.40 22.28
C LEU A 342 11.53 7.88 22.88
N THR A 343 11.42 7.14 23.97
CA THR A 343 12.57 6.43 24.53
C THR A 343 13.02 5.30 23.60
N PRO A 344 14.26 4.79 23.72
CA PRO A 344 14.76 3.70 22.86
C PRO A 344 13.91 2.44 22.88
N ASP A 345 13.20 2.19 23.98
CA ASP A 345 12.28 1.07 24.17
C ASP A 345 10.82 1.40 23.75
N GLY A 346 10.62 2.50 23.00
CA GLY A 346 9.31 2.88 22.45
C GLY A 346 8.31 3.38 23.48
N ARG A 347 8.76 4.02 24.57
CA ARG A 347 7.90 4.53 25.63
C ARG A 347 7.81 6.04 25.64
N CYS A 348 6.72 6.56 26.17
CA CYS A 348 6.57 7.97 26.50
C CYS A 348 7.62 8.38 27.56
N PRO A 349 8.40 9.44 27.34
CA PRO A 349 9.41 9.87 28.32
C PRO A 349 8.81 10.37 29.64
N MET A 350 7.56 10.88 29.60
CA MET A 350 6.89 11.46 30.79
C MET A 350 6.20 10.41 31.66
N CYS A 351 5.36 9.56 31.08
CA CYS A 351 4.52 8.64 31.84
C CYS A 351 4.87 7.16 31.65
N ARG A 352 5.89 6.84 30.86
CA ARG A 352 6.40 5.49 30.58
C ARG A 352 5.40 4.56 29.87
N THR A 353 4.26 5.07 29.42
CA THR A 353 3.31 4.29 28.62
C THR A 353 4.02 3.75 27.37
N LEU A 354 3.88 2.44 27.11
CA LEU A 354 4.39 1.81 25.89
C LEU A 354 3.57 2.29 24.69
N ILE A 355 4.23 2.79 23.68
CA ILE A 355 3.61 3.22 22.43
C ILE A 355 3.79 2.09 21.38
N PRO A 356 2.71 1.45 20.95
CA PRO A 356 2.79 0.40 19.93
C PRO A 356 3.43 0.91 18.65
N GLY A 357 4.41 0.18 18.13
CA GLY A 357 5.15 0.58 16.93
C GLY A 357 6.38 -0.27 16.66
N ARG A 358 7.08 0.06 15.60
CA ARG A 358 8.42 -0.44 15.24
C ARG A 358 9.40 0.71 15.34
N TRP A 359 9.76 1.05 16.57
CA TRP A 359 10.63 2.17 16.90
C TRP A 359 12.09 1.72 16.85
N ASP A 360 12.87 2.23 15.88
CA ASP A 360 14.29 1.94 15.80
C ASP A 360 15.10 3.03 16.52
N SER A 361 16.02 2.61 17.40
CA SER A 361 16.88 3.52 18.15
C SER A 361 17.95 4.23 17.30
N VAL A 362 18.16 3.79 16.05
CA VAL A 362 19.21 4.29 15.16
C VAL A 362 18.91 5.68 14.57
N PHE A 363 17.63 6.11 14.56
CA PHE A 363 17.22 7.38 13.94
C PHE A 363 17.37 8.63 14.81
N ARG A 364 17.98 8.54 15.98
CA ARG A 364 18.29 9.71 16.79
C ARG A 364 19.36 10.58 16.10
N GLY A 365 18.95 11.52 15.25
CA GLY A 365 19.82 12.55 14.72
C GLY A 365 19.91 12.70 13.20
N GLN A 366 19.22 11.91 12.39
CA GLN A 366 19.08 12.18 10.96
C GLN A 366 17.76 12.91 10.69
N ILE A 367 17.69 14.17 11.04
CA ILE A 367 16.74 15.10 10.43
C ILE A 367 17.16 15.19 8.97
N THR A 368 16.43 14.51 8.09
CA THR A 368 16.75 14.53 6.67
C THR A 368 16.39 15.90 6.11
N ASP A 369 17.41 16.70 5.76
CA ASP A 369 17.29 17.93 4.98
C ASP A 369 16.94 17.64 3.51
N HIS A 370 16.03 16.71 3.24
CA HIS A 370 15.50 16.54 1.91
C HIS A 370 14.44 17.60 1.65
N PRO A 371 14.65 18.51 0.69
CA PRO A 371 13.67 19.51 0.36
C PRO A 371 12.39 18.80 -0.15
N TYR A 372 11.27 19.08 0.50
CA TYR A 372 9.94 18.74 -0.01
C TYR A 372 9.74 19.49 -1.33
N VAL A 373 9.61 18.78 -2.43
CA VAL A 373 9.14 19.33 -3.71
C VAL A 373 7.68 18.90 -3.84
N PRO A 374 6.72 19.82 -3.67
CA PRO A 374 5.32 19.53 -3.98
C PRO A 374 5.21 19.25 -5.49
N ARG A 375 4.47 18.22 -5.84
CA ARG A 375 4.06 17.99 -7.24
C ARG A 375 2.74 18.66 -7.52
#